data_82ebcc1f9766ceae33383d26f09323b3
#
_entry.id   82ebcc1f9766ceae33383d26f09323b3
#
_cell.length_a   1.000
_cell.length_b   1.000
_cell.length_c   1.000
_cell.angle_alpha   90.00
_cell.angle_beta   90.00
_cell.angle_gamma   90.00
#
_symmetry.space_group_name_H-M   'P 1'
#
loop_
_entity.id
_entity.type
_entity.pdbx_description
1 polymer ?
#
loop_
_entity_poly.entity_id
_entity_poly.type
_entity_poly.pdbx_seq_one_letter_code
_entity_poly.pdbx_strand_id
1 'polypeptide(L)'
;MKCYLNVKDEVWCYITGLTPAHAETLWNEFGVFVDGYFFMPTYKLGRWDGKIRFFEKTGKTYVRLLPDILPYIEKWGYEIEFTDNRKFFTQPELSCKVTKVDEIGIALEAEGCDIFGDVYLAGRKIELRPYQIQCVTKAVEAGSGFLIAGTGAGKTLITAAISHVYAQAGHRVITIVPSDDLVKQTVQWYANAGLDVGVYSGANKDIEHEHVVATWQALQYNTALMKFFTCVIWDEAHGIKASVAQKILNEDGKHIAFRFGVTGTLPKPKVDQMSLFSSVGPVLHQVPAKWLIDNGYLAKVEIQPVEINEMYIDEEFPDYDAERAFLSRSPHRMEKIADLIISQCATHGNTLVLVNSIPFGKKLAALIKGAVFLYGESSGDLRKEHYDMFEEHDDLIVIASAGIASTGISIDRIFCMMLIDPGKSFVKAIQSIGRGLRRGRDKDFVAVVDVHSKLNWARKHFKERSKYYKEAEYPILKKVVLKVKGE
;
A
#
# COMPACT_ATOMS: atom_id res chain seq x y z
N MET A 1 42.59 13.23 -4.91
CA MET A 1 42.64 11.73 -4.88
C MET A 1 41.72 11.23 -5.98
N LYS A 2 42.02 10.08 -6.60
CA LYS A 2 41.17 9.49 -7.64
C LYS A 2 40.42 8.30 -7.07
N CYS A 3 39.13 8.14 -7.45
CA CYS A 3 38.36 6.93 -7.26
C CYS A 3 37.70 6.51 -8.57
N TYR A 4 37.31 5.25 -8.65
CA TYR A 4 36.76 4.64 -9.86
C TYR A 4 35.34 4.15 -9.54
N LEU A 5 34.33 4.71 -10.20
CA LEU A 5 32.95 4.27 -10.14
C LEU A 5 32.64 3.39 -11.35
N ASN A 6 32.46 2.11 -11.13
CA ASN A 6 32.10 1.14 -12.16
C ASN A 6 30.69 0.63 -11.96
N VAL A 7 29.77 1.01 -12.82
CA VAL A 7 28.38 0.50 -12.83
C VAL A 7 28.33 -0.78 -13.65
N LYS A 8 27.99 -1.90 -13.03
CA LYS A 8 28.00 -3.24 -13.61
C LYS A 8 26.67 -3.59 -14.31
N ASP A 9 25.56 -3.31 -13.64
CA ASP A 9 24.20 -3.58 -14.08
C ASP A 9 23.22 -2.59 -13.39
N GLU A 10 21.92 -2.77 -13.54
CA GLU A 10 20.94 -1.85 -12.96
C GLU A 10 20.83 -1.95 -11.42
N VAL A 11 21.59 -2.84 -10.80
CA VAL A 11 21.59 -3.04 -9.34
C VAL A 11 22.93 -2.66 -8.72
N TRP A 12 24.03 -3.17 -9.29
CA TRP A 12 25.33 -3.18 -8.64
C TRP A 12 26.31 -2.22 -9.29
N CYS A 13 27.00 -1.47 -8.45
CA CYS A 13 28.20 -0.71 -8.81
C CYS A 13 29.32 -0.94 -7.79
N TYR A 14 30.50 -0.55 -8.18
CA TYR A 14 31.72 -0.64 -7.38
C TYR A 14 32.40 0.72 -7.35
N ILE A 15 32.74 1.20 -6.15
CA ILE A 15 33.49 2.42 -5.92
C ILE A 15 34.84 2.01 -5.32
N THR A 16 35.87 2.03 -6.11
CA THR A 16 37.23 1.62 -5.71
C THR A 16 38.17 2.81 -5.67
N GLY A 17 39.34 2.66 -5.02
CA GLY A 17 40.29 3.76 -4.85
C GLY A 17 40.02 4.67 -3.66
N LEU A 18 38.99 4.38 -2.85
CA LEU A 18 38.77 5.06 -1.59
C LEU A 18 39.82 4.65 -0.55
N THR A 19 40.20 5.57 0.33
CA THR A 19 41.03 5.22 1.49
C THR A 19 40.26 4.25 2.42
N PRO A 20 40.97 3.39 3.19
CA PRO A 20 40.32 2.50 4.14
C PRO A 20 39.38 3.23 5.11
N ALA A 21 39.77 4.43 5.59
CA ALA A 21 38.99 5.25 6.47
C ALA A 21 37.67 5.76 5.83
N HIS A 22 37.71 6.18 4.56
CA HIS A 22 36.55 6.64 3.82
C HIS A 22 35.62 5.47 3.48
N ALA A 23 36.16 4.31 3.08
CA ALA A 23 35.37 3.09 2.87
C ALA A 23 34.69 2.61 4.16
N GLU A 24 35.36 2.71 5.29
CA GLU A 24 34.79 2.37 6.61
C GLU A 24 33.69 3.36 7.02
N THR A 25 33.85 4.64 6.72
CA THR A 25 32.81 5.66 6.95
C THR A 25 31.54 5.30 6.17
N LEU A 26 31.63 5.04 4.86
CA LEU A 26 30.46 4.64 4.07
C LEU A 26 29.86 3.31 4.55
N TRP A 27 30.70 2.33 4.93
CA TRP A 27 30.25 1.06 5.48
C TRP A 27 29.44 1.24 6.77
N ASN A 28 29.79 2.22 7.61
CA ASN A 28 29.05 2.55 8.83
C ASN A 28 27.77 3.35 8.54
N GLU A 29 27.85 4.38 7.71
CA GLU A 29 26.71 5.26 7.35
C GLU A 29 25.60 4.49 6.64
N PHE A 30 25.98 3.62 5.69
CA PHE A 30 25.04 2.76 4.96
C PHE A 30 24.78 1.40 5.65
N GLY A 31 25.01 1.35 6.96
CA GLY A 31 24.69 0.22 7.82
C GLY A 31 23.47 0.49 8.70
N VAL A 32 22.39 -0.26 8.51
CA VAL A 32 21.11 -0.07 9.20
C VAL A 32 20.83 -1.22 10.16
N PHE A 33 20.46 -0.92 11.40
CA PHE A 33 20.08 -1.92 12.39
C PHE A 33 18.78 -2.63 12.00
N VAL A 34 18.79 -3.95 12.15
CA VAL A 34 17.59 -4.78 11.97
C VAL A 34 16.70 -4.64 13.20
N ASP A 35 15.38 -4.47 13.00
CA ASP A 35 14.46 -4.41 14.14
C ASP A 35 14.53 -5.67 15.00
N GLY A 36 14.70 -5.47 16.32
CA GLY A 36 14.83 -6.56 17.26
C GLY A 36 16.17 -7.32 17.21
N TYR A 37 17.21 -6.76 16.57
CA TYR A 37 18.53 -7.38 16.42
C TYR A 37 19.11 -7.91 17.74
N PHE A 38 18.85 -7.21 18.86
CA PHE A 38 19.34 -7.57 20.19
C PHE A 38 18.72 -8.87 20.74
N PHE A 39 17.62 -9.36 20.19
CA PHE A 39 17.06 -10.69 20.51
C PHE A 39 17.67 -11.81 19.68
N MET A 40 18.36 -11.51 18.57
CA MET A 40 18.87 -12.51 17.64
C MET A 40 20.09 -13.25 18.22
N PRO A 41 20.15 -14.59 18.09
CA PRO A 41 21.26 -15.39 18.61
C PRO A 41 22.64 -14.97 18.07
N THR A 42 22.72 -14.61 16.79
CA THR A 42 23.97 -14.17 16.14
C THR A 42 24.53 -12.89 16.75
N TYR A 43 23.65 -11.95 17.13
CA TYR A 43 24.06 -10.73 17.84
C TYR A 43 24.49 -11.03 19.28
N LYS A 44 23.70 -11.83 20.01
CA LYS A 44 24.02 -12.22 21.40
C LYS A 44 25.35 -12.97 21.53
N LEU A 45 25.74 -13.72 20.49
CA LEU A 45 27.01 -14.44 20.40
C LEU A 45 28.16 -13.58 19.86
N GLY A 46 27.96 -12.29 19.63
CA GLY A 46 28.97 -11.38 19.08
C GLY A 46 29.43 -11.70 17.64
N ARG A 47 28.69 -12.55 16.92
CA ARG A 47 29.01 -12.95 15.53
C ARG A 47 28.52 -11.98 14.47
N TRP A 48 27.69 -11.03 14.85
CA TRP A 48 27.07 -10.02 14.00
C TRP A 48 26.75 -8.78 14.83
N ASP A 49 26.93 -7.59 14.24
CA ASP A 49 26.74 -6.30 14.91
C ASP A 49 25.29 -5.75 14.84
N GLY A 50 24.34 -6.53 14.37
CA GLY A 50 22.92 -6.15 14.28
C GLY A 50 22.54 -5.33 13.05
N LYS A 51 23.49 -5.06 12.12
CA LYS A 51 23.25 -4.21 10.97
C LYS A 51 23.30 -4.97 9.63
N ILE A 52 22.43 -4.59 8.71
CA ILE A 52 22.57 -4.91 7.29
C ILE A 52 23.33 -3.77 6.62
N ARG A 53 24.27 -4.10 5.74
CA ARG A 53 25.13 -3.16 5.01
C ARG A 53 24.68 -3.01 3.58
N PHE A 54 24.51 -1.76 3.16
CA PHE A 54 24.18 -1.40 1.77
C PHE A 54 25.41 -0.86 1.02
N PHE A 55 26.52 -0.66 1.72
CA PHE A 55 27.84 -0.40 1.16
C PHE A 55 28.83 -1.38 1.81
N GLU A 56 29.59 -2.12 1.00
CA GLU A 56 30.64 -3.04 1.45
C GLU A 56 32.01 -2.35 1.47
N LYS A 57 32.90 -2.74 2.38
CA LYS A 57 34.28 -2.22 2.44
C LYS A 57 35.07 -2.46 1.15
N THR A 58 34.63 -3.41 0.32
CA THR A 58 35.17 -3.68 -1.03
C THR A 58 34.77 -2.60 -2.06
N GLY A 59 33.90 -1.67 -1.68
CA GLY A 59 33.32 -0.65 -2.53
C GLY A 59 32.06 -1.08 -3.28
N LYS A 60 31.61 -2.34 -3.12
CA LYS A 60 30.35 -2.79 -3.73
C LYS A 60 29.15 -2.13 -3.06
N THR A 61 28.25 -1.59 -3.88
CA THR A 61 27.03 -0.94 -3.44
C THR A 61 25.95 -0.97 -4.52
N TYR A 62 24.81 -0.39 -4.24
CA TYR A 62 23.67 -0.32 -5.14
C TYR A 62 23.71 0.96 -5.97
N VAL A 63 23.43 0.85 -7.27
CA VAL A 63 23.40 2.00 -8.21
C VAL A 63 22.41 3.07 -7.71
N ARG A 64 21.26 2.65 -7.17
CA ARG A 64 20.22 3.57 -6.70
C ARG A 64 20.53 4.29 -5.40
N LEU A 65 21.60 3.93 -4.72
CA LEU A 65 22.12 4.65 -3.55
C LEU A 65 23.24 5.63 -3.92
N LEU A 66 23.67 5.68 -5.18
CA LEU A 66 24.69 6.64 -5.61
C LEU A 66 24.35 8.09 -5.31
N PRO A 67 23.09 8.57 -5.47
CA PRO A 67 22.74 9.95 -5.10
C PRO A 67 23.04 10.29 -3.63
N ASP A 68 22.97 9.31 -2.73
CA ASP A 68 23.26 9.50 -1.31
C ASP A 68 24.75 9.31 -0.98
N ILE A 69 25.49 8.52 -1.79
CA ILE A 69 26.90 8.20 -1.58
C ILE A 69 27.83 9.25 -2.22
N LEU A 70 27.52 9.70 -3.43
CA LEU A 70 28.38 10.62 -4.18
C LEU A 70 28.69 11.93 -3.43
N PRO A 71 27.77 12.55 -2.68
CA PRO A 71 28.08 13.75 -1.89
C PRO A 71 29.20 13.56 -0.86
N TYR A 72 29.37 12.34 -0.30
CA TYR A 72 30.50 12.03 0.58
C TYR A 72 31.82 12.04 -0.18
N ILE A 73 31.83 11.43 -1.36
CA ILE A 73 33.02 11.30 -2.22
C ILE A 73 33.48 12.69 -2.71
N GLU A 74 32.54 13.52 -3.14
CA GLU A 74 32.79 14.91 -3.55
C GLU A 74 33.30 15.75 -2.37
N LYS A 75 32.71 15.63 -1.19
CA LYS A 75 33.15 16.32 0.04
C LYS A 75 34.58 15.96 0.42
N TRP A 76 35.02 14.72 0.13
CA TRP A 76 36.40 14.27 0.39
C TRP A 76 37.38 14.66 -0.72
N GLY A 77 36.92 15.33 -1.78
CA GLY A 77 37.75 15.84 -2.86
C GLY A 77 38.32 14.77 -3.80
N TYR A 78 37.55 13.68 -4.02
CA TYR A 78 37.90 12.70 -5.02
C TYR A 78 37.50 13.16 -6.41
N GLU A 79 38.40 12.94 -7.37
CA GLU A 79 38.10 12.94 -8.81
C GLU A 79 37.53 11.57 -9.18
N ILE A 80 36.36 11.52 -9.79
CA ILE A 80 35.65 10.27 -10.09
C ILE A 80 35.89 9.91 -11.56
N GLU A 81 36.53 8.76 -11.82
CA GLU A 81 36.54 8.14 -13.13
C GLU A 81 35.35 7.17 -13.25
N PHE A 82 34.49 7.42 -14.22
CA PHE A 82 33.21 6.73 -14.36
C PHE A 82 33.21 5.74 -15.54
N THR A 83 32.74 4.51 -15.30
CA THR A 83 32.48 3.49 -16.32
C THR A 83 31.10 2.91 -16.13
N ASP A 84 30.30 2.90 -17.19
CA ASP A 84 28.93 2.32 -17.18
C ASP A 84 28.86 1.17 -18.20
N ASN A 85 28.56 -0.04 -17.69
CA ASN A 85 28.43 -1.26 -18.48
C ASN A 85 26.99 -1.66 -18.73
N ARG A 86 26.00 -0.82 -18.36
CA ARG A 86 24.61 -1.11 -18.58
C ARG A 86 24.22 -0.99 -20.05
N LYS A 87 23.14 -1.69 -20.40
CA LYS A 87 22.44 -1.42 -21.66
C LYS A 87 21.56 -0.20 -21.49
N PHE A 88 21.72 0.76 -22.38
CA PHE A 88 20.82 1.91 -22.42
C PHE A 88 19.55 1.55 -23.18
N PHE A 89 18.42 1.91 -22.61
CA PHE A 89 17.09 1.77 -23.21
C PHE A 89 16.53 3.16 -23.52
N THR A 90 15.71 3.23 -24.56
CA THR A 90 15.01 4.47 -24.89
C THR A 90 14.06 4.85 -23.76
N GLN A 91 14.25 6.04 -23.21
CA GLN A 91 13.34 6.56 -22.22
C GLN A 91 12.08 7.10 -22.92
N PRO A 92 10.87 6.80 -22.42
CA PRO A 92 9.66 7.38 -22.98
C PRO A 92 9.66 8.92 -22.89
N GLU A 93 9.02 9.55 -23.87
CA GLU A 93 8.75 10.99 -23.83
C GLU A 93 7.29 11.24 -23.54
N LEU A 94 6.99 12.24 -22.71
CA LEU A 94 5.65 12.70 -22.41
C LEU A 94 5.47 14.15 -22.83
N SER A 95 4.40 14.42 -23.57
CA SER A 95 4.00 15.80 -23.90
C SER A 95 3.31 16.53 -22.75
N CYS A 96 3.01 15.81 -21.68
CA CYS A 96 2.33 16.32 -20.50
C CYS A 96 3.13 17.39 -19.75
N LYS A 97 2.48 18.50 -19.39
CA LYS A 97 3.07 19.57 -18.59
C LYS A 97 2.19 19.88 -17.39
N VAL A 98 2.78 19.83 -16.20
CA VAL A 98 2.16 20.39 -14.99
C VAL A 98 2.27 21.90 -15.07
N THR A 99 1.14 22.60 -15.10
CA THR A 99 1.08 24.06 -15.30
C THR A 99 0.89 24.80 -13.99
N LYS A 100 0.33 24.14 -12.96
CA LYS A 100 0.13 24.74 -11.65
C LYS A 100 0.28 23.70 -10.54
N VAL A 101 1.02 24.07 -9.51
CA VAL A 101 1.16 23.29 -8.28
C VAL A 101 0.69 24.09 -7.08
N ASP A 102 0.35 23.41 -5.99
CA ASP A 102 0.07 24.02 -4.70
C ASP A 102 1.35 24.32 -3.89
N GLU A 103 1.18 24.76 -2.64
CA GLU A 103 2.28 25.15 -1.72
C GLU A 103 3.21 23.97 -1.38
N ILE A 104 2.73 22.72 -1.46
CA ILE A 104 3.52 21.50 -1.19
C ILE A 104 3.98 20.79 -2.47
N GLY A 105 3.78 21.42 -3.64
CA GLY A 105 4.29 20.97 -4.93
C GLY A 105 3.42 19.89 -5.62
N ILE A 106 2.14 19.73 -5.23
CA ILE A 106 1.21 18.80 -5.88
C ILE A 106 0.44 19.54 -6.99
N ALA A 107 0.33 18.88 -8.16
CA ALA A 107 -0.31 19.47 -9.32
C ALA A 107 -1.81 19.71 -9.13
N LEU A 108 -2.22 20.96 -9.37
CA LEU A 108 -3.61 21.41 -9.44
C LEU A 108 -4.11 21.46 -10.89
N GLU A 109 -3.22 21.75 -11.84
CA GLU A 109 -3.53 21.84 -13.27
C GLU A 109 -2.40 21.21 -14.10
N ALA A 110 -2.78 20.55 -15.20
CA ALA A 110 -1.86 19.97 -16.16
C ALA A 110 -2.47 20.02 -17.57
N GLU A 111 -1.62 20.10 -18.60
CA GLU A 111 -2.01 20.24 -20.00
C GLU A 111 -1.30 19.22 -20.88
N GLY A 112 -1.86 18.96 -22.07
CA GLY A 112 -1.25 18.12 -23.10
C GLY A 112 -1.26 16.62 -22.81
N CYS A 113 -2.15 16.16 -21.91
CA CYS A 113 -2.15 14.80 -21.39
C CYS A 113 -3.34 13.98 -21.87
N ASP A 114 -3.18 13.33 -23.01
CA ASP A 114 -4.10 12.29 -23.49
C ASP A 114 -3.35 10.95 -23.58
N ILE A 115 -3.02 10.39 -22.40
CA ILE A 115 -2.18 9.18 -22.31
C ILE A 115 -2.87 7.97 -22.93
N PHE A 116 -4.19 7.83 -22.73
CA PHE A 116 -4.94 6.66 -23.22
C PHE A 116 -5.67 6.89 -24.55
N GLY A 117 -5.58 8.11 -25.12
CA GLY A 117 -6.31 8.45 -26.35
C GLY A 117 -7.84 8.39 -26.15
N ASP A 118 -8.56 7.95 -27.19
CA ASP A 118 -10.03 7.89 -27.17
C ASP A 118 -10.55 6.61 -26.52
N VAL A 119 -10.16 6.36 -25.28
CA VAL A 119 -10.67 5.24 -24.47
C VAL A 119 -11.77 5.73 -23.53
N TYR A 120 -12.92 5.03 -23.56
CA TYR A 120 -14.11 5.39 -22.80
C TYR A 120 -14.53 4.27 -21.85
N LEU A 121 -14.87 4.61 -20.62
CA LEU A 121 -15.49 3.72 -19.63
C LEU A 121 -16.88 4.26 -19.25
N ALA A 122 -17.93 3.45 -19.46
CA ALA A 122 -19.32 3.84 -19.22
C ALA A 122 -19.70 5.20 -19.86
N GLY A 123 -19.25 5.43 -21.10
CA GLY A 123 -19.55 6.63 -21.90
C GLY A 123 -18.75 7.88 -21.48
N ARG A 124 -17.76 7.75 -20.60
CA ARG A 124 -16.87 8.84 -20.20
C ARG A 124 -15.45 8.54 -20.63
N LYS A 125 -14.76 9.53 -21.20
CA LYS A 125 -13.35 9.41 -21.54
C LYS A 125 -12.53 9.16 -20.26
N ILE A 126 -11.54 8.26 -20.32
CA ILE A 126 -10.62 8.03 -19.22
C ILE A 126 -9.55 9.10 -19.23
N GLU A 127 -9.61 10.00 -18.26
CA GLU A 127 -8.66 11.09 -18.11
C GLU A 127 -7.96 11.00 -16.75
N LEU A 128 -6.66 11.27 -16.75
CA LEU A 128 -5.89 11.38 -15.52
C LEU A 128 -6.12 12.72 -14.84
N ARG A 129 -6.22 12.72 -13.54
CA ARG A 129 -6.26 13.94 -12.73
C ARG A 129 -4.88 14.61 -12.71
N PRO A 130 -4.77 15.93 -12.50
CA PRO A 130 -3.48 16.65 -12.54
C PRO A 130 -2.39 16.00 -11.68
N TYR A 131 -2.70 15.61 -10.45
CA TYR A 131 -1.73 14.93 -9.56
C TYR A 131 -1.33 13.52 -10.07
N GLN A 132 -2.21 12.81 -10.78
CA GLN A 132 -1.90 11.52 -11.40
C GLN A 132 -0.96 11.72 -12.61
N ILE A 133 -1.22 12.75 -13.40
CA ILE A 133 -0.33 13.19 -14.49
C ILE A 133 1.06 13.48 -13.92
N GLN A 134 1.15 14.26 -12.82
CA GLN A 134 2.41 14.54 -12.17
C GLN A 134 3.14 13.27 -11.69
N CYS A 135 2.41 12.29 -11.12
CA CYS A 135 2.99 11.00 -10.77
C CYS A 135 3.63 10.30 -11.98
N VAL A 136 2.91 10.25 -13.10
CA VAL A 136 3.42 9.61 -14.34
C VAL A 136 4.60 10.39 -14.90
N THR A 137 4.53 11.72 -14.97
CA THR A 137 5.62 12.57 -15.45
C THR A 137 6.89 12.36 -14.61
N LYS A 138 6.76 12.38 -13.27
CA LYS A 138 7.89 12.12 -12.37
C LYS A 138 8.48 10.73 -12.53
N ALA A 139 7.64 9.71 -12.77
CA ALA A 139 8.10 8.35 -13.04
C ALA A 139 8.89 8.30 -14.36
N VAL A 140 8.39 8.90 -15.41
CA VAL A 140 9.05 8.93 -16.73
C VAL A 140 10.37 9.73 -16.66
N GLU A 141 10.38 10.91 -16.04
CA GLU A 141 11.58 11.73 -15.88
C GLU A 141 12.71 10.99 -15.13
N ALA A 142 12.36 10.26 -14.08
CA ALA A 142 13.32 9.59 -13.21
C ALA A 142 13.73 8.18 -13.70
N GLY A 143 12.87 7.49 -14.44
CA GLY A 143 13.08 6.11 -14.89
C GLY A 143 12.99 5.06 -13.77
N SER A 144 13.15 5.43 -12.50
CA SER A 144 13.05 4.50 -11.37
C SER A 144 12.77 5.22 -10.05
N GLY A 145 11.91 4.63 -9.20
CA GLY A 145 11.61 5.15 -7.87
C GLY A 145 10.20 4.86 -7.38
N PHE A 146 9.86 5.44 -6.24
CA PHE A 146 8.57 5.25 -5.56
C PHE A 146 7.62 6.41 -5.76
N LEU A 147 6.36 6.08 -6.02
CA LEU A 147 5.22 6.97 -5.96
C LEU A 147 4.41 6.63 -4.70
N ILE A 148 4.36 7.54 -3.76
CA ILE A 148 3.57 7.38 -2.53
C ILE A 148 2.22 8.06 -2.77
N ALA A 149 1.20 7.26 -3.03
CA ALA A 149 -0.13 7.77 -3.30
C ALA A 149 -1.14 7.19 -2.31
N GLY A 150 -1.80 8.05 -1.55
CA GLY A 150 -2.78 7.65 -0.53
C GLY A 150 -3.85 6.73 -1.10
N THR A 151 -4.50 5.96 -0.23
CA THR A 151 -5.60 5.09 -0.66
C THR A 151 -6.71 5.95 -1.30
N GLY A 152 -7.27 5.49 -2.42
CA GLY A 152 -8.24 6.28 -3.19
C GLY A 152 -7.63 7.26 -4.22
N ALA A 153 -6.31 7.44 -4.24
CA ALA A 153 -5.63 8.28 -5.26
C ALA A 153 -5.71 7.72 -6.69
N GLY A 154 -6.26 6.52 -6.89
CA GLY A 154 -6.31 5.88 -8.23
C GLY A 154 -4.97 5.28 -8.65
N LYS A 155 -4.25 4.66 -7.72
CA LYS A 155 -2.95 3.99 -7.97
C LYS A 155 -2.98 3.07 -9.19
N THR A 156 -4.04 2.27 -9.34
CA THR A 156 -4.19 1.35 -10.49
C THR A 156 -4.23 2.08 -11.82
N LEU A 157 -4.84 3.27 -11.88
CA LEU A 157 -4.84 4.08 -13.09
C LEU A 157 -3.47 4.72 -13.35
N ILE A 158 -2.75 5.12 -12.30
CA ILE A 158 -1.37 5.61 -12.40
C ILE A 158 -0.46 4.49 -12.93
N THR A 159 -0.58 3.26 -12.40
CA THR A 159 0.23 2.12 -12.87
C THR A 159 -0.13 1.73 -14.30
N ALA A 160 -1.40 1.78 -14.69
CA ALA A 160 -1.84 1.58 -16.08
C ALA A 160 -1.22 2.61 -17.02
N ALA A 161 -1.23 3.89 -16.63
CA ALA A 161 -0.65 4.96 -17.42
C ALA A 161 0.88 4.80 -17.60
N ILE A 162 1.61 4.50 -16.52
CA ILE A 162 3.04 4.19 -16.60
C ILE A 162 3.27 2.99 -17.52
N SER A 163 2.51 1.90 -17.33
CA SER A 163 2.63 0.69 -18.15
C SER A 163 2.42 1.01 -19.64
N HIS A 164 1.38 1.78 -19.95
CA HIS A 164 1.05 2.19 -21.33
C HIS A 164 2.17 3.02 -21.98
N VAL A 165 2.64 4.05 -21.28
CA VAL A 165 3.70 4.94 -21.77
C VAL A 165 4.98 4.17 -22.06
N TYR A 166 5.38 3.24 -21.19
CA TYR A 166 6.56 2.41 -21.40
C TYR A 166 6.38 1.38 -22.52
N ALA A 167 5.19 0.78 -22.66
CA ALA A 167 4.91 -0.13 -23.76
C ALA A 167 4.93 0.59 -25.13
N GLN A 168 4.37 1.80 -25.22
CA GLN A 168 4.46 2.62 -26.45
C GLN A 168 5.92 2.95 -26.85
N ALA A 169 6.83 3.01 -25.89
CA ALA A 169 8.26 3.16 -26.14
C ALA A 169 8.99 1.83 -26.49
N GLY A 170 8.24 0.74 -26.66
CA GLY A 170 8.76 -0.58 -27.04
C GLY A 170 9.24 -1.43 -25.87
N HIS A 171 8.81 -1.11 -24.63
CA HIS A 171 9.18 -1.88 -23.45
C HIS A 171 8.11 -2.91 -23.11
N ARG A 172 8.53 -4.10 -22.70
CA ARG A 172 7.63 -5.07 -22.07
C ARG A 172 7.55 -4.78 -20.57
N VAL A 173 6.31 -4.63 -20.08
CA VAL A 173 6.04 -4.18 -18.71
C VAL A 173 5.42 -5.30 -17.88
N ILE A 174 5.96 -5.56 -16.70
CA ILE A 174 5.34 -6.44 -15.71
C ILE A 174 4.88 -5.64 -14.48
N THR A 175 3.59 -5.78 -14.13
CA THR A 175 3.02 -5.21 -12.91
C THR A 175 2.85 -6.30 -11.88
N ILE A 176 3.52 -6.17 -10.74
CA ILE A 176 3.53 -7.15 -9.65
C ILE A 176 2.58 -6.71 -8.56
N VAL A 177 1.65 -7.57 -8.18
CA VAL A 177 0.63 -7.31 -7.15
C VAL A 177 0.67 -8.39 -6.05
N PRO A 178 0.14 -8.12 -4.83
CA PRO A 178 0.27 -9.04 -3.70
C PRO A 178 -0.74 -10.19 -3.66
N SER A 179 -1.80 -10.20 -4.48
CA SER A 179 -2.84 -11.25 -4.43
C SER A 179 -3.55 -11.47 -5.75
N ASP A 180 -4.16 -12.65 -5.93
CA ASP A 180 -4.93 -13.00 -7.12
C ASP A 180 -6.17 -12.11 -7.31
N ASP A 181 -6.81 -11.64 -6.24
CA ASP A 181 -7.93 -10.69 -6.34
C ASP A 181 -7.47 -9.34 -6.90
N LEU A 182 -6.28 -8.88 -6.50
CA LEU A 182 -5.69 -7.67 -7.07
C LEU A 182 -5.23 -7.88 -8.52
N VAL A 183 -4.80 -9.09 -8.90
CA VAL A 183 -4.55 -9.41 -10.33
C VAL A 183 -5.83 -9.19 -11.14
N LYS A 184 -6.95 -9.81 -10.74
CA LYS A 184 -8.24 -9.65 -11.44
C LYS A 184 -8.65 -8.18 -11.55
N GLN A 185 -8.55 -7.45 -10.46
CA GLN A 185 -8.89 -6.02 -10.42
C GLN A 185 -7.96 -5.19 -11.33
N THR A 186 -6.66 -5.43 -11.27
CA THR A 186 -5.67 -4.68 -12.07
C THR A 186 -5.85 -4.98 -13.56
N VAL A 187 -6.03 -6.24 -13.94
CA VAL A 187 -6.30 -6.66 -15.31
C VAL A 187 -7.57 -5.99 -15.85
N GLN A 188 -8.66 -5.99 -15.06
CA GLN A 188 -9.90 -5.33 -15.47
C GLN A 188 -9.69 -3.82 -15.71
N TRP A 189 -8.96 -3.13 -14.82
CA TRP A 189 -8.66 -1.71 -15.00
C TRP A 189 -7.75 -1.43 -16.19
N TYR A 190 -6.75 -2.28 -16.44
CA TYR A 190 -5.86 -2.16 -17.59
C TYR A 190 -6.63 -2.39 -18.89
N ALA A 191 -7.47 -3.42 -18.94
CA ALA A 191 -8.35 -3.68 -20.09
C ALA A 191 -9.34 -2.52 -20.33
N ASN A 192 -9.93 -1.95 -19.26
CA ASN A 192 -10.79 -0.77 -19.37
C ASN A 192 -10.02 0.46 -19.91
N ALA A 193 -8.72 0.54 -19.64
CA ALA A 193 -7.83 1.58 -20.18
C ALA A 193 -7.31 1.25 -21.60
N GLY A 194 -7.81 0.19 -22.23
CA GLY A 194 -7.45 -0.20 -23.60
C GLY A 194 -6.15 -0.97 -23.73
N LEU A 195 -5.57 -1.49 -22.62
CA LEU A 195 -4.34 -2.26 -22.65
C LEU A 195 -4.64 -3.76 -22.84
N ASP A 196 -3.83 -4.41 -23.69
CA ASP A 196 -3.85 -5.87 -23.87
C ASP A 196 -2.95 -6.53 -22.80
N VAL A 197 -3.53 -7.37 -21.93
CA VAL A 197 -2.93 -7.77 -20.67
C VAL A 197 -2.87 -9.28 -20.49
N GLY A 198 -1.65 -9.81 -20.37
CA GLY A 198 -1.39 -11.17 -19.94
C GLY A 198 -1.42 -11.33 -18.41
N VAL A 199 -1.60 -12.54 -17.94
CA VAL A 199 -1.70 -12.87 -16.50
C VAL A 199 -0.72 -13.97 -16.11
N TYR A 200 0.10 -13.68 -15.09
CA TYR A 200 0.99 -14.68 -14.51
C TYR A 200 0.71 -14.88 -13.01
N SER A 201 -0.29 -15.72 -12.70
CA SER A 201 -0.73 -15.97 -11.34
C SER A 201 -1.48 -17.30 -11.25
N GLY A 202 -1.41 -18.01 -10.11
CA GLY A 202 -2.09 -19.28 -9.93
C GLY A 202 -1.84 -20.26 -11.07
N ALA A 203 -2.92 -20.73 -11.70
CA ALA A 203 -2.87 -21.64 -12.87
C ALA A 203 -2.60 -20.92 -14.19
N ASN A 204 -2.83 -19.61 -14.28
CA ASN A 204 -2.59 -18.85 -15.49
C ASN A 204 -1.11 -18.46 -15.63
N LYS A 205 -0.52 -18.71 -16.82
CA LYS A 205 0.91 -18.52 -17.10
C LYS A 205 1.14 -17.77 -18.41
N ASP A 206 0.20 -16.88 -18.77
CA ASP A 206 0.26 -16.10 -19.98
C ASP A 206 1.17 -14.87 -19.81
N ILE A 207 2.24 -14.83 -20.59
CA ILE A 207 3.21 -13.73 -20.62
C ILE A 207 3.44 -13.18 -22.06
N GLU A 208 2.62 -13.55 -23.02
CA GLU A 208 2.85 -13.20 -24.43
C GLU A 208 2.45 -11.76 -24.79
N HIS A 209 1.95 -10.99 -23.82
CA HIS A 209 1.48 -9.61 -23.98
C HIS A 209 2.56 -8.57 -23.63
N GLU A 210 2.39 -7.34 -24.09
CA GLU A 210 3.24 -6.20 -23.74
C GLU A 210 3.09 -5.81 -22.27
N HIS A 211 1.87 -5.95 -21.75
CA HIS A 211 1.53 -5.74 -20.34
C HIS A 211 1.25 -7.08 -19.69
N VAL A 212 1.92 -7.38 -18.59
CA VAL A 212 1.67 -8.59 -17.81
C VAL A 212 1.40 -8.22 -16.36
N VAL A 213 0.34 -8.77 -15.79
CA VAL A 213 0.05 -8.65 -14.34
C VAL A 213 0.34 -9.97 -13.66
N ALA A 214 1.16 -9.93 -12.61
CA ALA A 214 1.64 -11.12 -11.92
C ALA A 214 1.52 -10.98 -10.40
N THR A 215 1.37 -12.13 -9.69
CA THR A 215 1.60 -12.14 -8.25
C THR A 215 3.09 -12.41 -7.96
N TRP A 216 3.65 -11.75 -6.92
CA TRP A 216 5.02 -12.05 -6.49
C TRP A 216 5.18 -13.50 -6.03
N GLN A 217 4.10 -14.14 -5.51
CA GLN A 217 4.09 -15.55 -5.12
C GLN A 217 4.33 -16.49 -6.32
N ALA A 218 3.73 -16.17 -7.47
CA ALA A 218 3.98 -16.96 -8.68
C ALA A 218 5.39 -16.71 -9.23
N LEU A 219 5.86 -15.47 -9.20
CA LEU A 219 7.18 -15.09 -9.72
C LEU A 219 8.32 -15.67 -8.90
N GLN A 220 8.22 -15.77 -7.57
CA GLN A 220 9.31 -16.30 -6.73
C GLN A 220 9.72 -17.73 -7.07
N TYR A 221 8.84 -18.51 -7.70
CA TYR A 221 9.12 -19.88 -8.16
C TYR A 221 9.70 -19.94 -9.58
N ASN A 222 9.63 -18.83 -10.34
CA ASN A 222 10.16 -18.77 -11.70
C ASN A 222 10.64 -17.33 -12.01
N THR A 223 11.64 -16.89 -11.29
CA THR A 223 12.22 -15.53 -11.45
C THR A 223 12.94 -15.34 -12.79
N ALA A 224 13.32 -16.45 -13.47
CA ALA A 224 13.92 -16.40 -14.81
C ALA A 224 13.03 -15.73 -15.87
N LEU A 225 11.72 -15.60 -15.63
CA LEU A 225 10.80 -14.86 -16.49
C LEU A 225 11.13 -13.37 -16.55
N MET A 226 11.80 -12.82 -15.53
CA MET A 226 12.16 -11.39 -15.49
C MET A 226 13.01 -10.97 -16.69
N LYS A 227 13.74 -11.91 -17.32
CA LYS A 227 14.54 -11.66 -18.54
C LYS A 227 13.74 -11.11 -19.74
N PHE A 228 12.44 -11.29 -19.76
CA PHE A 228 11.57 -10.84 -20.85
C PHE A 228 11.06 -9.41 -20.68
N PHE A 229 11.29 -8.78 -19.53
CA PHE A 229 10.78 -7.47 -19.20
C PHE A 229 11.90 -6.44 -19.04
N THR A 230 11.63 -5.21 -19.44
CA THR A 230 12.54 -4.07 -19.30
C THR A 230 11.99 -3.00 -18.37
N CYS A 231 10.70 -3.11 -18.02
CA CYS A 231 10.04 -2.26 -17.04
C CYS A 231 9.27 -3.12 -16.02
N VAL A 232 9.40 -2.78 -14.75
CA VAL A 232 8.66 -3.40 -13.64
C VAL A 232 7.94 -2.34 -12.83
N ILE A 233 6.66 -2.58 -12.56
CA ILE A 233 5.83 -1.77 -11.67
C ILE A 233 5.42 -2.66 -10.51
N TRP A 234 5.70 -2.24 -9.29
CA TRP A 234 5.32 -2.97 -8.09
C TRP A 234 4.23 -2.24 -7.32
N ASP A 235 3.01 -2.74 -7.42
CA ASP A 235 1.88 -2.18 -6.68
C ASP A 235 1.82 -2.75 -5.25
N GLU A 236 1.42 -1.91 -4.30
CA GLU A 236 1.43 -2.20 -2.85
C GLU A 236 2.79 -2.72 -2.35
N ALA A 237 3.87 -2.07 -2.80
CA ALA A 237 5.26 -2.46 -2.56
C ALA A 237 5.63 -2.58 -1.06
N HIS A 238 4.89 -1.94 -0.16
CA HIS A 238 5.10 -2.00 1.29
C HIS A 238 4.89 -3.41 1.90
N GLY A 239 4.12 -4.28 1.24
CA GLY A 239 3.79 -5.62 1.74
C GLY A 239 4.82 -6.71 1.44
N ILE A 240 5.93 -6.38 0.76
CA ILE A 240 6.86 -7.37 0.24
C ILE A 240 8.05 -7.54 1.18
N LYS A 241 8.39 -8.80 1.46
CA LYS A 241 9.63 -9.11 2.17
C LYS A 241 10.82 -8.70 1.33
N ALA A 242 11.78 -7.99 1.92
CA ALA A 242 13.02 -7.54 1.27
C ALA A 242 13.74 -8.68 0.50
N SER A 243 13.76 -9.90 1.06
CA SER A 243 14.37 -11.08 0.42
C SER A 243 13.71 -11.50 -0.89
N VAL A 244 12.38 -11.33 -1.02
CA VAL A 244 11.64 -11.65 -2.26
C VAL A 244 11.91 -10.58 -3.32
N ALA A 245 11.86 -9.30 -2.92
CA ALA A 245 12.21 -8.20 -3.81
C ALA A 245 13.65 -8.31 -4.33
N GLN A 246 14.59 -8.65 -3.46
CA GLN A 246 15.98 -8.89 -3.85
C GLN A 246 16.10 -10.01 -4.89
N LYS A 247 15.47 -11.16 -4.65
CA LYS A 247 15.52 -12.29 -5.60
C LYS A 247 14.95 -11.91 -6.96
N ILE A 248 13.79 -11.28 -7.00
CA ILE A 248 13.09 -10.93 -8.25
C ILE A 248 13.81 -9.80 -9.00
N LEU A 249 14.17 -8.71 -8.29
CA LEU A 249 14.68 -7.49 -8.92
C LEU A 249 16.22 -7.44 -8.99
N ASN A 250 16.92 -7.94 -7.97
CA ASN A 250 18.35 -7.73 -7.84
C ASN A 250 19.19 -8.93 -8.31
N GLU A 251 18.56 -10.10 -8.50
CA GLU A 251 19.23 -11.26 -9.08
C GLU A 251 18.82 -11.44 -10.54
N ASP A 252 17.64 -11.97 -10.81
CA ASP A 252 17.20 -12.28 -12.18
C ASP A 252 16.71 -11.05 -12.95
N GLY A 253 16.17 -10.04 -12.24
CA GLY A 253 15.74 -8.76 -12.81
C GLY A 253 16.83 -7.67 -12.90
N LYS A 254 18.10 -7.98 -12.64
CA LYS A 254 19.20 -7.00 -12.59
C LYS A 254 19.45 -6.21 -13.88
N HIS A 255 18.88 -6.62 -15.00
CA HIS A 255 18.96 -5.95 -16.30
C HIS A 255 17.80 -4.96 -16.53
N ILE A 256 16.77 -4.98 -15.67
CA ILE A 256 15.58 -4.14 -15.81
C ILE A 256 15.93 -2.71 -15.44
N ALA A 257 15.91 -1.81 -16.43
CA ALA A 257 16.27 -0.41 -16.27
C ALA A 257 15.18 0.38 -15.51
N PHE A 258 13.91 0.17 -15.88
CA PHE A 258 12.79 0.95 -15.38
C PHE A 258 12.06 0.20 -14.25
N ARG A 259 12.07 0.81 -13.05
CA ARG A 259 11.56 0.17 -11.83
C ARG A 259 10.73 1.13 -11.01
N PHE A 260 9.46 0.85 -10.86
CA PHE A 260 8.54 1.69 -10.13
C PHE A 260 7.87 0.94 -8.99
N GLY A 261 7.87 1.54 -7.81
CA GLY A 261 7.06 1.12 -6.68
C GLY A 261 5.90 2.08 -6.48
N VAL A 262 4.68 1.57 -6.38
CA VAL A 262 3.50 2.38 -6.08
C VAL A 262 2.88 1.86 -4.79
N THR A 263 2.67 2.74 -3.81
CA THR A 263 2.16 2.33 -2.50
C THR A 263 1.48 3.48 -1.78
N GLY A 264 0.58 3.16 -0.85
CA GLY A 264 -0.03 4.16 0.03
C GLY A 264 0.88 4.61 1.16
N THR A 265 1.79 3.74 1.61
CA THR A 265 2.71 3.99 2.74
C THR A 265 4.01 3.25 2.53
N LEU A 266 5.10 3.76 3.08
CA LEU A 266 6.36 3.03 3.18
C LEU A 266 6.37 2.12 4.42
N PRO A 267 7.14 1.01 4.42
CA PRO A 267 7.34 0.22 5.62
C PRO A 267 8.01 1.05 6.72
N LYS A 268 7.65 0.80 7.99
CA LYS A 268 8.23 1.54 9.13
C LYS A 268 9.70 1.19 9.41
N PRO A 269 10.15 -0.09 9.31
CA PRO A 269 11.55 -0.43 9.57
C PRO A 269 12.50 0.21 8.55
N LYS A 270 13.53 0.89 9.04
CA LYS A 270 14.53 1.54 8.17
C LYS A 270 15.25 0.56 7.23
N VAL A 271 15.49 -0.67 7.70
CA VAL A 271 16.10 -1.73 6.88
C VAL A 271 15.23 -2.07 5.67
N ASP A 272 13.90 -2.18 5.88
CA ASP A 272 12.98 -2.49 4.79
C ASP A 272 12.89 -1.32 3.80
N GLN A 273 12.85 -0.07 4.30
CA GLN A 273 12.89 1.12 3.43
C GLN A 273 14.18 1.14 2.58
N MET A 274 15.33 0.95 3.22
CA MET A 274 16.62 0.99 2.53
C MET A 274 16.74 -0.15 1.51
N SER A 275 16.20 -1.34 1.83
CA SER A 275 16.15 -2.48 0.90
C SER A 275 15.27 -2.19 -0.31
N LEU A 276 14.14 -1.49 -0.13
CA LEU A 276 13.27 -1.07 -1.21
C LEU A 276 13.94 0.02 -2.06
N PHE A 277 14.53 1.04 -1.43
CA PHE A 277 15.21 2.12 -2.14
C PHE A 277 16.41 1.63 -2.94
N SER A 278 17.17 0.68 -2.40
CA SER A 278 18.29 0.06 -3.13
C SER A 278 17.85 -0.77 -4.34
N SER A 279 16.62 -1.31 -4.32
CA SER A 279 16.08 -2.17 -5.38
C SER A 279 15.27 -1.41 -6.43
N VAL A 280 14.52 -0.38 -6.03
CA VAL A 280 13.58 0.35 -6.90
C VAL A 280 14.03 1.79 -7.13
N GLY A 281 14.51 2.48 -6.11
CA GLY A 281 14.93 3.88 -6.17
C GLY A 281 14.30 4.75 -5.06
N PRO A 282 14.56 6.06 -5.06
CA PRO A 282 14.07 7.00 -4.07
C PRO A 282 12.56 7.28 -4.24
N VAL A 283 12.00 8.03 -3.29
CA VAL A 283 10.63 8.58 -3.43
C VAL A 283 10.65 9.71 -4.45
N LEU A 284 9.89 9.58 -5.52
CA LEU A 284 9.80 10.55 -6.61
C LEU A 284 8.72 11.61 -6.35
N HIS A 285 7.60 11.16 -5.81
CA HIS A 285 6.46 12.02 -5.53
C HIS A 285 5.57 11.42 -4.46
N GLN A 286 4.91 12.30 -3.69
CA GLN A 286 3.99 11.90 -2.64
C GLN A 286 2.70 12.68 -2.72
N VAL A 287 1.55 11.98 -2.72
CA VAL A 287 0.19 12.54 -2.69
C VAL A 287 -0.51 12.04 -1.43
N PRO A 288 -0.55 12.83 -0.34
CA PRO A 288 -1.19 12.43 0.91
C PRO A 288 -2.70 12.26 0.77
N ALA A 289 -3.29 11.31 1.51
CA ALA A 289 -4.75 11.13 1.53
C ALA A 289 -5.48 12.39 2.00
N LYS A 290 -4.92 13.09 2.99
CA LYS A 290 -5.48 14.38 3.45
C LYS A 290 -5.57 15.40 2.32
N TRP A 291 -4.52 15.55 1.52
CA TRP A 291 -4.54 16.44 0.37
C TRP A 291 -5.67 16.11 -0.62
N LEU A 292 -5.88 14.80 -0.87
CA LEU A 292 -6.96 14.34 -1.73
C LEU A 292 -8.35 14.68 -1.16
N ILE A 293 -8.51 14.63 0.16
CA ILE A 293 -9.74 15.01 0.86
C ILE A 293 -9.95 16.54 0.76
N ASP A 294 -8.94 17.30 1.10
CA ASP A 294 -8.98 18.77 1.14
C ASP A 294 -9.26 19.39 -0.26
N ASN A 295 -8.76 18.74 -1.31
CA ASN A 295 -9.00 19.13 -2.71
C ASN A 295 -10.24 18.43 -3.34
N GLY A 296 -11.09 17.76 -2.57
CA GLY A 296 -12.35 17.20 -3.02
C GLY A 296 -12.25 15.97 -3.93
N TYR A 297 -11.10 15.29 -3.98
CA TYR A 297 -10.94 14.04 -4.71
C TYR A 297 -11.44 12.83 -3.92
N LEU A 298 -11.44 12.93 -2.60
CA LEU A 298 -11.97 11.93 -1.68
C LEU A 298 -13.05 12.52 -0.78
N ALA A 299 -13.93 11.67 -0.25
CA ALA A 299 -14.91 12.06 0.73
C ALA A 299 -14.22 12.44 2.07
N LYS A 300 -14.82 13.36 2.81
CA LYS A 300 -14.38 13.69 4.18
C LYS A 300 -14.58 12.49 5.09
N VAL A 301 -13.72 12.35 6.07
CA VAL A 301 -13.77 11.28 7.07
C VAL A 301 -13.78 11.86 8.46
N GLU A 302 -14.61 11.32 9.33
CA GLU A 302 -14.55 11.57 10.76
C GLU A 302 -14.50 10.26 11.53
N ILE A 303 -13.61 10.19 12.52
CA ILE A 303 -13.46 9.03 13.38
C ILE A 303 -14.25 9.24 14.65
N GLN A 304 -15.29 8.42 14.87
CA GLN A 304 -16.04 8.39 16.12
C GLN A 304 -15.57 7.22 16.98
N PRO A 305 -14.74 7.46 18.01
CA PRO A 305 -14.41 6.42 18.97
C PRO A 305 -15.62 6.06 19.85
N VAL A 306 -15.90 4.76 19.97
CA VAL A 306 -16.94 4.24 20.87
C VAL A 306 -16.30 3.22 21.81
N GLU A 307 -16.22 3.57 23.09
CA GLU A 307 -15.75 2.67 24.15
C GLU A 307 -16.93 1.94 24.78
N ILE A 308 -16.94 0.62 24.73
CA ILE A 308 -17.88 -0.19 25.48
C ILE A 308 -17.32 -0.43 26.87
N ASN A 309 -18.10 -0.01 27.89
CA ASN A 309 -17.77 -0.23 29.29
C ASN A 309 -18.58 -1.42 29.80
N GLU A 310 -17.93 -2.56 29.88
CA GLU A 310 -18.44 -3.79 30.47
C GLU A 310 -18.34 -3.69 31.98
N MET A 311 -19.41 -3.20 32.64
CA MET A 311 -19.42 -2.88 34.09
C MET A 311 -19.25 -4.10 35.01
N TYR A 312 -19.46 -5.29 34.47
CA TYR A 312 -19.44 -6.57 35.22
C TYR A 312 -18.08 -7.28 35.12
N ILE A 313 -17.08 -6.69 34.47
CA ILE A 313 -15.76 -7.32 34.30
C ILE A 313 -14.73 -6.60 35.16
N ASP A 314 -14.13 -7.37 36.07
CA ASP A 314 -13.03 -6.93 36.93
C ASP A 314 -11.80 -7.86 36.74
N GLU A 315 -11.75 -8.59 35.61
CA GLU A 315 -10.71 -9.57 35.31
C GLU A 315 -9.62 -8.99 34.43
N GLU A 316 -8.37 -9.39 34.70
CA GLU A 316 -7.23 -9.15 33.80
C GLU A 316 -7.01 -10.36 32.89
N PHE A 317 -6.84 -10.11 31.59
CA PHE A 317 -6.60 -11.15 30.60
C PHE A 317 -5.11 -11.25 30.28
N PRO A 318 -4.55 -12.48 30.13
CA PRO A 318 -3.12 -12.68 29.89
C PRO A 318 -2.66 -12.09 28.56
N ASP A 319 -3.55 -12.13 27.56
CA ASP A 319 -3.26 -11.64 26.21
C ASP A 319 -4.53 -11.13 25.51
N TYR A 320 -4.32 -10.56 24.32
CA TYR A 320 -5.42 -10.01 23.51
C TYR A 320 -6.41 -11.08 23.02
N ASP A 321 -5.92 -12.27 22.70
CA ASP A 321 -6.80 -13.32 22.17
C ASP A 321 -7.74 -13.86 23.24
N ALA A 322 -7.28 -13.98 24.48
CA ALA A 322 -8.08 -14.34 25.64
C ALA A 322 -9.15 -13.26 25.92
N GLU A 323 -8.76 -11.97 25.96
CA GLU A 323 -9.70 -10.85 26.13
C GLU A 323 -10.76 -10.81 25.00
N ARG A 324 -10.35 -10.94 23.76
CA ARG A 324 -11.24 -10.96 22.61
C ARG A 324 -12.19 -12.16 22.63
N ALA A 325 -11.69 -13.34 22.95
CA ALA A 325 -12.51 -14.55 23.05
C ALA A 325 -13.61 -14.40 24.12
N PHE A 326 -13.28 -13.77 25.23
CA PHE A 326 -14.23 -13.45 26.29
C PHE A 326 -15.28 -12.45 25.79
N LEU A 327 -14.88 -11.30 25.26
CA LEU A 327 -15.76 -10.25 24.75
C LEU A 327 -16.73 -10.75 23.68
N SER A 328 -16.28 -11.67 22.82
CA SER A 328 -17.08 -12.24 21.74
C SER A 328 -18.20 -13.21 22.21
N ARG A 329 -18.20 -13.61 23.48
CA ARG A 329 -19.19 -14.52 24.07
C ARG A 329 -20.32 -13.81 24.80
N SER A 330 -20.16 -12.53 25.16
CA SER A 330 -21.15 -11.77 25.93
C SER A 330 -22.39 -11.44 25.07
N PRO A 331 -23.59 -11.98 25.38
CA PRO A 331 -24.81 -11.69 24.62
C PRO A 331 -25.21 -10.22 24.72
N HIS A 332 -25.20 -9.64 25.91
CA HIS A 332 -25.60 -8.25 26.13
C HIS A 332 -24.69 -7.24 25.42
N ARG A 333 -23.38 -7.56 25.35
CA ARG A 333 -22.46 -6.76 24.57
C ARG A 333 -22.76 -6.84 23.08
N MET A 334 -23.08 -8.04 22.59
CA MET A 334 -23.40 -8.27 21.19
C MET A 334 -24.71 -7.57 20.79
N GLU A 335 -25.75 -7.62 21.64
CA GLU A 335 -26.98 -6.87 21.45
C GLU A 335 -26.73 -5.36 21.39
N LYS A 336 -25.90 -4.84 22.30
CA LYS A 336 -25.53 -3.41 22.32
C LYS A 336 -24.76 -2.97 21.06
N ILE A 337 -23.92 -3.84 20.52
CA ILE A 337 -23.22 -3.60 19.25
C ILE A 337 -24.22 -3.65 18.08
N ALA A 338 -25.17 -4.60 18.09
CA ALA A 338 -26.22 -4.67 17.06
C ALA A 338 -27.09 -3.41 17.05
N ASP A 339 -27.54 -2.94 18.22
CA ASP A 339 -28.30 -1.68 18.36
C ASP A 339 -27.51 -0.49 17.82
N LEU A 340 -26.19 -0.42 18.12
CA LEU A 340 -25.32 0.63 17.62
C LEU A 340 -25.22 0.58 16.09
N ILE A 341 -25.05 -0.61 15.50
CA ILE A 341 -24.96 -0.78 14.04
C ILE A 341 -26.26 -0.30 13.38
N ILE A 342 -27.40 -0.73 13.88
CA ILE A 342 -28.72 -0.31 13.37
C ILE A 342 -28.88 1.21 13.46
N SER A 343 -28.51 1.81 14.60
CA SER A 343 -28.57 3.25 14.80
C SER A 343 -27.65 4.01 13.84
N GLN A 344 -26.43 3.52 13.60
CA GLN A 344 -25.50 4.15 12.67
C GLN A 344 -25.97 4.04 11.23
N CYS A 345 -26.53 2.90 10.83
CA CYS A 345 -27.14 2.72 9.52
C CYS A 345 -28.34 3.67 9.31
N ALA A 346 -29.22 3.79 10.29
CA ALA A 346 -30.34 4.73 10.25
C ALA A 346 -29.90 6.21 10.16
N THR A 347 -28.72 6.54 10.70
CA THR A 347 -28.19 7.92 10.71
C THR A 347 -27.44 8.25 9.44
N HIS A 348 -26.63 7.32 8.92
CA HIS A 348 -25.68 7.59 7.85
C HIS A 348 -26.03 6.89 6.53
N GLY A 349 -26.82 5.81 6.57
CA GLY A 349 -27.12 4.97 5.42
C GLY A 349 -26.23 3.72 5.34
N ASN A 350 -25.93 3.26 4.15
CA ASN A 350 -25.18 2.03 3.87
C ASN A 350 -23.96 1.85 4.78
N THR A 351 -23.98 0.78 5.56
CA THR A 351 -23.00 0.54 6.63
C THR A 351 -22.24 -0.75 6.41
N LEU A 352 -20.90 -0.64 6.34
CA LEU A 352 -19.96 -1.77 6.32
C LEU A 352 -19.40 -1.99 7.72
N VAL A 353 -19.63 -3.18 8.29
CA VAL A 353 -19.14 -3.56 9.62
C VAL A 353 -17.99 -4.56 9.47
N LEU A 354 -16.84 -4.24 10.01
CA LEU A 354 -15.65 -5.11 9.97
C LEU A 354 -15.46 -5.82 11.32
N VAL A 355 -15.34 -7.14 11.27
CA VAL A 355 -15.13 -8.01 12.45
C VAL A 355 -13.91 -8.90 12.25
N ASN A 356 -13.23 -9.24 13.36
CA ASN A 356 -12.04 -10.12 13.33
C ASN A 356 -12.38 -11.62 13.54
N SER A 357 -13.60 -11.94 13.97
CA SER A 357 -14.01 -13.31 14.31
C SER A 357 -15.19 -13.74 13.45
N ILE A 358 -15.02 -14.83 12.70
CA ILE A 358 -16.09 -15.41 11.87
C ILE A 358 -17.27 -15.86 12.73
N PRO A 359 -17.10 -16.62 13.85
CA PRO A 359 -18.22 -17.01 14.72
C PRO A 359 -18.96 -15.80 15.30
N PHE A 360 -18.23 -14.74 15.69
CA PHE A 360 -18.84 -13.51 16.17
C PHE A 360 -19.65 -12.81 15.08
N GLY A 361 -19.08 -12.67 13.86
CA GLY A 361 -19.77 -12.06 12.72
C GLY A 361 -21.06 -12.78 12.33
N LYS A 362 -21.06 -14.12 12.32
CA LYS A 362 -22.27 -14.93 12.07
C LYS A 362 -23.36 -14.68 13.11
N LYS A 363 -23.02 -14.64 14.40
CA LYS A 363 -23.96 -14.37 15.48
C LYS A 363 -24.51 -12.94 15.41
N LEU A 364 -23.61 -11.97 15.15
CA LEU A 364 -24.00 -10.55 15.04
C LEU A 364 -24.97 -10.32 13.87
N ALA A 365 -24.69 -10.93 12.71
CA ALA A 365 -25.59 -10.86 11.56
C ALA A 365 -26.98 -11.46 11.86
N ALA A 366 -27.04 -12.55 12.64
CA ALA A 366 -28.31 -13.16 13.03
C ALA A 366 -29.17 -12.27 13.95
N LEU A 367 -28.57 -11.31 14.66
CA LEU A 367 -29.31 -10.35 15.51
C LEU A 367 -29.84 -9.15 14.72
N ILE A 368 -29.35 -8.90 13.52
CA ILE A 368 -29.71 -7.71 12.74
C ILE A 368 -30.52 -8.15 11.52
N LYS A 369 -31.78 -7.81 11.50
CA LYS A 369 -32.70 -8.17 10.41
C LYS A 369 -32.17 -7.56 9.09
N GLY A 370 -31.97 -8.39 8.07
CA GLY A 370 -31.51 -7.97 6.74
C GLY A 370 -29.98 -7.82 6.62
N ALA A 371 -29.21 -7.99 7.70
CA ALA A 371 -27.77 -7.95 7.61
C ALA A 371 -27.20 -9.22 6.97
N VAL A 372 -26.17 -9.05 6.16
CA VAL A 372 -25.45 -10.13 5.48
C VAL A 372 -24.04 -10.25 6.07
N PHE A 373 -23.55 -11.49 6.23
CA PHE A 373 -22.17 -11.74 6.67
C PHE A 373 -21.31 -12.37 5.57
N LEU A 374 -20.24 -11.67 5.21
CA LEU A 374 -19.27 -12.10 4.19
C LEU A 374 -17.95 -12.49 4.85
N TYR A 375 -17.39 -13.65 4.47
CA TYR A 375 -16.13 -14.15 5.01
C TYR A 375 -15.35 -14.93 3.93
N GLY A 376 -14.12 -15.39 4.22
CA GLY A 376 -13.20 -15.95 3.23
C GLY A 376 -13.76 -17.07 2.36
N GLU A 377 -14.64 -17.91 2.92
CA GLU A 377 -15.31 -19.02 2.20
C GLU A 377 -16.51 -18.57 1.36
N SER A 378 -16.98 -17.31 1.50
CA SER A 378 -18.03 -16.78 0.62
C SER A 378 -17.52 -16.73 -0.83
N SER A 379 -18.32 -17.23 -1.78
CA SER A 379 -17.93 -17.23 -3.20
C SER A 379 -17.68 -15.81 -3.71
N GLY A 380 -16.83 -15.67 -4.72
CA GLY A 380 -16.56 -14.37 -5.34
C GLY A 380 -17.81 -13.74 -5.93
N ASP A 381 -18.71 -14.56 -6.49
CA ASP A 381 -19.96 -14.11 -7.09
C ASP A 381 -20.94 -13.60 -6.03
N LEU A 382 -21.09 -14.29 -4.90
CA LEU A 382 -21.91 -13.84 -3.77
C LEU A 382 -21.40 -12.52 -3.20
N ARG A 383 -20.07 -12.37 -3.08
CA ARG A 383 -19.47 -11.11 -2.63
C ARG A 383 -19.78 -9.96 -3.58
N LYS A 384 -19.65 -10.21 -4.89
CA LYS A 384 -19.94 -9.21 -5.91
C LYS A 384 -21.41 -8.80 -5.88
N GLU A 385 -22.34 -9.76 -5.83
CA GLU A 385 -23.78 -9.51 -5.74
C GLU A 385 -24.10 -8.57 -4.58
N HIS A 386 -23.61 -8.87 -3.36
CA HIS A 386 -23.86 -8.01 -2.20
C HIS A 386 -23.16 -6.65 -2.26
N TYR A 387 -22.05 -6.53 -2.99
CA TYR A 387 -21.41 -5.24 -3.20
C TYR A 387 -22.18 -4.40 -4.22
N ASP A 388 -22.71 -5.02 -5.27
CA ASP A 388 -23.53 -4.33 -6.27
C ASP A 388 -24.84 -3.81 -5.65
N MET A 389 -25.40 -4.49 -4.63
CA MET A 389 -26.58 -4.01 -3.88
C MET A 389 -26.34 -2.66 -3.17
N PHE A 390 -25.12 -2.31 -2.77
CA PHE A 390 -24.84 -0.98 -2.18
C PHE A 390 -25.11 0.17 -3.17
N GLU A 391 -25.03 -0.09 -4.47
CA GLU A 391 -25.33 0.92 -5.49
C GLU A 391 -26.83 1.17 -5.63
N GLU A 392 -27.66 0.19 -5.27
CA GLU A 392 -29.12 0.22 -5.46
C GLU A 392 -29.88 0.61 -4.20
N HIS A 393 -29.29 0.43 -3.00
CA HIS A 393 -29.93 0.64 -1.71
C HIS A 393 -29.20 1.71 -0.88
N ASP A 394 -29.90 2.28 0.10
CA ASP A 394 -29.41 3.35 0.96
C ASP A 394 -29.22 2.93 2.43
N ASP A 395 -29.77 1.79 2.85
CA ASP A 395 -29.85 1.36 4.24
C ASP A 395 -29.33 -0.07 4.48
N LEU A 396 -28.38 -0.52 3.64
CA LEU A 396 -27.81 -1.84 3.75
C LEU A 396 -26.78 -1.94 4.89
N ILE A 397 -26.84 -3.08 5.60
CA ILE A 397 -25.84 -3.47 6.59
C ILE A 397 -25.14 -4.72 6.09
N VAL A 398 -23.85 -4.60 5.75
CA VAL A 398 -22.99 -5.73 5.43
C VAL A 398 -21.92 -5.87 6.50
N ILE A 399 -21.87 -7.05 7.11
CA ILE A 399 -20.82 -7.42 8.06
C ILE A 399 -19.78 -8.23 7.28
N ALA A 400 -18.51 -7.92 7.42
CA ALA A 400 -17.45 -8.62 6.71
C ALA A 400 -16.27 -8.95 7.64
N SER A 401 -15.63 -10.10 7.41
CA SER A 401 -14.39 -10.39 8.10
C SER A 401 -13.27 -9.45 7.62
N ALA A 402 -12.42 -8.99 8.54
CA ALA A 402 -11.32 -8.07 8.24
C ALA A 402 -10.35 -8.61 7.14
N GLY A 403 -10.25 -9.93 6.99
CA GLY A 403 -9.49 -10.57 5.92
C GLY A 403 -10.01 -10.24 4.53
N ILE A 404 -11.33 -10.27 4.31
CA ILE A 404 -11.95 -9.92 3.02
C ILE A 404 -11.80 -8.43 2.74
N ALA A 405 -12.02 -7.58 3.75
CA ALA A 405 -11.89 -6.15 3.57
C ALA A 405 -10.49 -5.73 3.10
N SER A 406 -9.46 -6.53 3.43
CA SER A 406 -8.07 -6.27 3.00
C SER A 406 -7.79 -6.69 1.54
N THR A 407 -8.62 -7.54 0.93
CA THR A 407 -8.35 -8.14 -0.37
C THR A 407 -9.04 -7.48 -1.56
N GLY A 408 -9.79 -6.38 -1.37
CA GLY A 408 -10.27 -5.68 -2.55
C GLY A 408 -11.71 -5.21 -2.59
N ILE A 409 -12.35 -4.92 -1.44
CA ILE A 409 -13.67 -4.29 -1.44
C ILE A 409 -13.56 -2.89 -2.07
N SER A 410 -14.19 -2.70 -3.21
CA SER A 410 -14.38 -1.39 -3.85
C SER A 410 -15.87 -1.12 -3.92
N ILE A 411 -16.40 -0.45 -2.92
CA ILE A 411 -17.81 -0.04 -2.84
C ILE A 411 -17.83 1.47 -2.69
N ASP A 412 -18.42 2.16 -3.66
CA ASP A 412 -18.41 3.61 -3.66
C ASP A 412 -19.46 4.21 -2.70
N ARG A 413 -20.57 3.50 -2.44
CA ARG A 413 -21.68 3.98 -1.60
C ARG A 413 -21.66 3.44 -0.15
N ILE A 414 -20.50 3.33 0.49
CA ILE A 414 -20.38 3.13 1.93
C ILE A 414 -20.38 4.50 2.61
N PHE A 415 -21.39 4.81 3.42
CA PHE A 415 -21.49 6.06 4.17
C PHE A 415 -21.05 5.93 5.63
N CYS A 416 -21.14 4.72 6.18
CA CYS A 416 -20.64 4.40 7.52
C CYS A 416 -19.76 3.15 7.48
N MET A 417 -18.61 3.21 8.14
CA MET A 417 -17.74 2.05 8.36
C MET A 417 -17.56 1.83 9.85
N MET A 418 -17.92 0.65 10.33
CA MET A 418 -17.80 0.29 11.73
C MET A 418 -16.71 -0.76 11.93
N LEU A 419 -15.83 -0.52 12.88
CA LEU A 419 -14.72 -1.38 13.22
C LEU A 419 -15.02 -1.98 14.60
N ILE A 420 -15.28 -3.29 14.67
CA ILE A 420 -15.62 -3.94 15.93
C ILE A 420 -14.41 -4.69 16.49
N ASP A 421 -13.95 -4.26 17.65
CA ASP A 421 -12.77 -4.79 18.35
C ASP A 421 -11.56 -5.04 17.43
N PRO A 422 -11.18 -4.05 16.65
CA PRO A 422 -10.09 -4.22 15.71
C PRO A 422 -8.75 -4.36 16.44
N GLY A 423 -7.92 -5.33 16.03
CA GLY A 423 -6.56 -5.53 16.57
C GLY A 423 -5.60 -4.39 16.23
N LYS A 424 -4.37 -4.48 16.75
CA LYS A 424 -3.32 -3.46 16.50
C LYS A 424 -2.82 -3.44 15.04
N SER A 425 -2.83 -4.58 14.37
CA SER A 425 -2.35 -4.72 12.97
C SER A 425 -3.34 -4.17 11.94
N PHE A 426 -4.17 -3.25 12.33
CA PHE A 426 -5.26 -2.68 11.56
C PHE A 426 -4.81 -1.62 10.53
N VAL A 427 -3.54 -1.63 10.11
CA VAL A 427 -3.04 -0.92 8.90
C VAL A 427 -3.91 -1.28 7.68
N LYS A 428 -4.36 -2.53 7.62
CA LYS A 428 -5.31 -3.01 6.62
C LYS A 428 -6.68 -2.34 6.70
N ALA A 429 -7.12 -1.89 7.88
CA ALA A 429 -8.37 -1.16 8.00
C ALA A 429 -8.28 0.29 7.53
N ILE A 430 -7.13 0.93 7.71
CA ILE A 430 -6.89 2.26 7.13
C ILE A 430 -6.92 2.16 5.60
N GLN A 431 -6.40 1.08 5.01
CA GLN A 431 -6.55 0.81 3.58
C GLN A 431 -8.01 0.55 3.19
N SER A 432 -8.78 -0.13 4.06
CA SER A 432 -10.22 -0.33 3.86
C SER A 432 -11.01 0.98 4.02
N ILE A 433 -10.67 1.81 5.00
CA ILE A 433 -11.20 3.17 5.15
C ILE A 433 -10.95 3.95 3.85
N GLY A 434 -9.72 3.96 3.37
CA GLY A 434 -9.36 4.66 2.14
C GLY A 434 -10.14 4.20 0.89
N ARG A 435 -10.58 2.94 0.84
CA ARG A 435 -11.46 2.46 -0.24
C ARG A 435 -12.89 2.96 -0.09
N GLY A 436 -13.40 3.02 1.15
CA GLY A 436 -14.67 3.67 1.47
C GLY A 436 -14.66 5.20 1.27
N LEU A 437 -13.48 5.82 1.11
CA LEU A 437 -13.34 7.27 0.91
C LEU A 437 -13.61 7.75 -0.51
N ARG A 438 -13.84 6.87 -1.48
CA ARG A 438 -14.16 7.32 -2.84
C ARG A 438 -15.39 8.21 -2.80
N ARG A 439 -15.28 9.36 -3.46
CA ARG A 439 -16.41 10.27 -3.65
C ARG A 439 -17.39 9.65 -4.64
N GLY A 440 -18.60 9.32 -4.17
CA GLY A 440 -19.72 8.90 -5.01
C GLY A 440 -20.48 10.11 -5.57
N ARG A 441 -21.52 9.87 -6.37
CA ARG A 441 -22.38 10.93 -6.90
C ARG A 441 -23.10 11.69 -5.79
N ASP A 442 -23.40 11.01 -4.68
CA ASP A 442 -24.20 11.44 -3.54
C ASP A 442 -23.42 11.36 -2.21
N LYS A 443 -22.07 11.18 -2.29
CA LYS A 443 -21.24 10.93 -1.13
C LYS A 443 -20.04 11.86 -1.09
N ASP A 444 -20.03 12.73 -0.09
CA ASP A 444 -18.94 13.64 0.25
C ASP A 444 -18.35 13.39 1.65
N PHE A 445 -18.96 12.46 2.42
CA PHE A 445 -18.60 12.16 3.80
C PHE A 445 -18.66 10.65 4.11
N VAL A 446 -17.80 10.18 5.02
CA VAL A 446 -17.82 8.83 5.58
C VAL A 446 -17.63 8.89 7.11
N ALA A 447 -18.57 8.36 7.85
CA ALA A 447 -18.41 8.12 9.27
C ALA A 447 -17.62 6.83 9.52
N VAL A 448 -16.58 6.91 10.34
CA VAL A 448 -15.82 5.73 10.79
C VAL A 448 -16.00 5.57 12.28
N VAL A 449 -16.69 4.50 12.70
CA VAL A 449 -16.99 4.22 14.09
C VAL A 449 -16.04 3.14 14.61
N ASP A 450 -15.08 3.52 15.45
CA ASP A 450 -14.11 2.60 16.06
C ASP A 450 -14.60 2.12 17.43
N VAL A 451 -15.17 0.91 17.45
CA VAL A 451 -15.75 0.29 18.64
C VAL A 451 -14.73 -0.59 19.34
N HIS A 452 -14.45 -0.30 20.60
CA HIS A 452 -13.50 -1.07 21.42
C HIS A 452 -13.98 -1.20 22.87
N SER A 453 -13.53 -2.24 23.56
CA SER A 453 -13.76 -2.40 25.00
C SER A 453 -12.91 -1.44 25.83
N LYS A 454 -13.37 -1.14 27.06
CA LYS A 454 -12.56 -0.46 28.06
C LYS A 454 -11.38 -1.31 28.59
N LEU A 455 -11.36 -2.61 28.32
CA LEU A 455 -10.36 -3.55 28.82
C LEU A 455 -8.95 -3.26 28.31
N ASN A 456 -7.96 -3.82 29.00
CA ASN A 456 -6.56 -3.39 28.87
C ASN A 456 -5.99 -3.55 27.45
N TRP A 457 -6.20 -4.71 26.82
CA TRP A 457 -5.65 -4.98 25.48
C TRP A 457 -6.37 -4.22 24.37
N ALA A 458 -7.71 -4.14 24.44
CA ALA A 458 -8.51 -3.36 23.52
C ALA A 458 -8.13 -1.87 23.55
N ARG A 459 -7.92 -1.30 24.76
CA ARG A 459 -7.46 0.10 24.93
C ARG A 459 -6.05 0.33 24.40
N LYS A 460 -5.12 -0.61 24.62
CA LYS A 460 -3.76 -0.54 24.05
C LYS A 460 -3.84 -0.53 22.52
N HIS A 461 -4.64 -1.40 21.93
CA HIS A 461 -4.81 -1.46 20.48
C HIS A 461 -5.48 -0.20 19.92
N PHE A 462 -6.49 0.34 20.59
CA PHE A 462 -7.09 1.62 20.21
C PHE A 462 -6.07 2.77 20.26
N LYS A 463 -5.22 2.82 21.29
CA LYS A 463 -4.14 3.83 21.39
C LYS A 463 -3.19 3.75 20.19
N GLU A 464 -2.82 2.55 19.74
CA GLU A 464 -2.00 2.39 18.54
C GLU A 464 -2.73 2.83 17.27
N ARG A 465 -4.03 2.48 17.10
CA ARG A 465 -4.82 2.95 15.96
C ARG A 465 -4.98 4.47 15.95
N SER A 466 -5.18 5.07 17.11
CA SER A 466 -5.29 6.53 17.23
C SER A 466 -4.04 7.29 16.77
N LYS A 467 -2.86 6.66 16.82
CA LYS A 467 -1.64 7.24 16.23
C LYS A 467 -1.77 7.31 14.71
N TYR A 468 -2.29 6.25 14.08
CA TYR A 468 -2.51 6.24 12.62
C TYR A 468 -3.56 7.25 12.19
N TYR A 469 -4.66 7.40 12.94
CA TYR A 469 -5.67 8.42 12.63
C TYR A 469 -5.08 9.83 12.69
N LYS A 470 -4.21 10.10 13.67
CA LYS A 470 -3.49 11.37 13.80
C LYS A 470 -2.44 11.56 12.69
N GLU A 471 -1.66 10.52 12.35
CA GLU A 471 -0.69 10.55 11.26
C GLU A 471 -1.37 10.82 9.90
N ALA A 472 -2.59 10.30 9.71
CA ALA A 472 -3.42 10.54 8.53
C ALA A 472 -4.22 11.86 8.62
N GLU A 473 -4.10 12.59 9.73
CA GLU A 473 -4.82 13.83 10.02
C GLU A 473 -6.34 13.74 9.92
N TYR A 474 -6.91 12.55 10.21
CA TYR A 474 -8.36 12.39 10.28
C TYR A 474 -8.93 13.06 11.53
N PRO A 475 -10.01 13.86 11.41
CA PRO A 475 -10.72 14.40 12.57
C PRO A 475 -11.19 13.27 13.50
N ILE A 476 -10.80 13.35 14.78
CA ILE A 476 -11.23 12.39 15.81
C ILE A 476 -12.24 13.11 16.70
N LEU A 477 -13.47 12.63 16.69
CA LEU A 477 -14.57 13.18 17.50
C LEU A 477 -14.42 12.79 18.98
N LYS A 478 -15.23 13.44 19.83
CA LYS A 478 -15.28 13.12 21.25
C LYS A 478 -15.74 11.66 21.44
N LYS A 479 -14.97 10.92 22.24
CA LYS A 479 -15.29 9.51 22.54
C LYS A 479 -16.68 9.36 23.18
N VAL A 480 -17.48 8.45 22.64
CA VAL A 480 -18.74 8.00 23.22
C VAL A 480 -18.47 6.79 24.12
N VAL A 481 -19.13 6.72 25.28
CA VAL A 481 -19.04 5.58 26.21
C VAL A 481 -20.39 4.92 26.33
N LEU A 482 -20.46 3.66 25.93
CA LEU A 482 -21.65 2.82 26.08
C LEU A 482 -21.46 1.88 27.28
N LYS A 483 -22.43 1.85 28.19
CA LYS A 483 -22.41 0.97 29.37
C LYS A 483 -23.17 -0.30 29.05
N VAL A 484 -22.56 -1.45 29.32
CA VAL A 484 -23.20 -2.78 29.30
C VAL A 484 -23.24 -3.31 30.73
N LYS A 485 -24.44 -3.62 31.22
CA LYS A 485 -24.64 -4.24 32.52
C LYS A 485 -24.55 -5.76 32.36
N GLY A 486 -24.00 -6.46 33.34
CA GLY A 486 -24.12 -7.91 33.44
C GLY A 486 -25.53 -8.33 33.86
N GLU A 487 -25.80 -9.64 33.87
CA GLU A 487 -27.00 -10.21 34.43
C GLU A 487 -27.13 -9.88 35.92
#